data_4af9a1f0ae15987021e983f6c027bfda
#
_entry.id   4af9a1f0ae15987021e983f6c027bfda
#
_cell.length_a   1.000
_cell.length_b   1.000
_cell.length_c   1.000
_cell.angle_alpha   90.00
_cell.angle_beta   90.00
_cell.angle_gamma   90.00
#
_symmetry.space_group_name_H-M   'P 1'
#
loop_
_entity.id
_entity.type
_entity.pdbx_description
1 polymer ?
#
loop_
_entity_poly.entity_id
_entity_poly.type
_entity_poly.pdbx_seq_one_letter_code
_entity_poly.pdbx_strand_id
1 'polypeptide(L)'
;MNPAIPSLTVALLTYNRLHYLEQSIAAVLAQSYEDFELLVLDNGSSDGTAEFILRLQDPRIRYVRNSRNISSVEFNCRSAYHLALGRRVIVTHDDDVMERDMLERQMRFMDCHPEVRLVWTRVSDIDQDGDALVGEHTLPESERVFAPGEYISSFLKERLWPMPSGVMLERAVLPSFYAVHACLGDAAAHKKTLETAGIEDVLMPARINRRHAIGFLDQPLLRRRLHTRQFSHVASLSLPGVALYRDLKHIARGVPGLEVEALHFDAYVARFAIQEAITTQVGQAIDKHILKKIGKTADSLLHNLEQAPDAFLAGLPVFLLAQLLLLGDQVCPLDKLSVSGHASATRQLLKWTRKTVENPGSSILAGLEGRRIIIFGSAFIAALLILEARNKGGQVVACIDSNLNRQGTQMLGVPIQPLAWMSEQVEQDDVVIISSERDHEHYIEALVRQHLTAPARIVSWKELTESP
;
A
#
# COMPACT_ATOMS: atom_id res chain seq x y z
N MET A 1 -39.13 -18.87 -18.39
CA MET A 1 -37.74 -19.06 -18.87
C MET A 1 -36.85 -18.85 -17.67
N ASN A 2 -35.96 -19.81 -17.35
CA ASN A 2 -34.92 -19.53 -16.35
C ASN A 2 -34.09 -18.36 -16.88
N PRO A 3 -33.87 -17.33 -16.10
CA PRO A 3 -32.96 -16.25 -16.51
C PRO A 3 -31.59 -16.88 -16.85
N ALA A 4 -31.04 -16.47 -17.97
CA ALA A 4 -29.70 -16.93 -18.35
C ALA A 4 -28.72 -16.54 -17.23
N ILE A 5 -27.84 -17.49 -16.87
CA ILE A 5 -26.79 -17.20 -15.87
C ILE A 5 -25.83 -16.16 -16.49
N PRO A 6 -25.62 -15.01 -15.86
CA PRO A 6 -24.75 -13.98 -16.41
C PRO A 6 -23.29 -14.48 -16.46
N SER A 7 -22.52 -13.98 -17.41
CA SER A 7 -21.10 -14.33 -17.53
C SER A 7 -20.26 -13.75 -16.38
N LEU A 8 -20.66 -12.58 -15.85
CA LEU A 8 -19.98 -11.83 -14.83
C LEU A 8 -20.92 -11.44 -13.68
N THR A 9 -20.42 -11.45 -12.45
CA THR A 9 -21.02 -10.76 -11.31
C THR A 9 -20.15 -9.58 -10.91
N VAL A 10 -20.71 -8.38 -10.87
CA VAL A 10 -20.15 -7.23 -10.19
C VAL A 10 -20.82 -7.15 -8.82
N ALA A 11 -20.08 -7.51 -7.77
CA ALA A 11 -20.59 -7.48 -6.39
C ALA A 11 -20.10 -6.18 -5.72
N LEU A 12 -21.05 -5.30 -5.41
CA LEU A 12 -20.80 -3.99 -4.81
C LEU A 12 -21.15 -4.03 -3.33
N LEU A 13 -20.15 -3.76 -2.48
CA LEU A 13 -20.31 -3.71 -1.03
C LEU A 13 -20.59 -2.28 -0.58
N THR A 14 -21.62 -2.08 0.27
CA THR A 14 -21.97 -0.75 0.78
C THR A 14 -22.40 -0.76 2.24
N TYR A 15 -22.12 0.36 2.93
CA TYR A 15 -22.62 0.65 4.27
C TYR A 15 -22.62 2.16 4.57
N ASN A 16 -23.82 2.80 4.66
CA ASN A 16 -23.99 4.19 5.03
C ASN A 16 -23.12 5.19 4.21
N ARG A 17 -23.10 5.01 2.89
CA ARG A 17 -22.33 5.85 1.96
C ARG A 17 -23.11 6.16 0.68
N LEU A 18 -24.41 6.44 0.81
CA LEU A 18 -25.32 6.68 -0.32
C LEU A 18 -24.72 7.69 -1.33
N HIS A 19 -24.11 8.76 -0.84
CA HIS A 19 -23.54 9.83 -1.69
C HIS A 19 -22.40 9.37 -2.62
N TYR A 20 -21.64 8.34 -2.25
CA TYR A 20 -20.65 7.72 -3.13
C TYR A 20 -21.27 6.59 -3.94
N LEU A 21 -22.15 5.81 -3.32
CA LEU A 21 -22.82 4.67 -3.94
C LEU A 21 -23.56 5.05 -5.23
N GLU A 22 -24.17 6.23 -5.27
CA GLU A 22 -24.88 6.74 -6.45
C GLU A 22 -23.94 6.81 -7.67
N GLN A 23 -22.74 7.32 -7.48
CA GLN A 23 -21.72 7.42 -8.55
C GLN A 23 -21.18 6.04 -8.94
N SER A 24 -20.89 5.19 -7.95
CA SER A 24 -20.36 3.84 -8.19
C SER A 24 -21.36 2.97 -8.94
N ILE A 25 -22.63 2.97 -8.55
CA ILE A 25 -23.68 2.23 -9.27
C ILE A 25 -23.87 2.78 -10.70
N ALA A 26 -23.91 4.10 -10.87
CA ALA A 26 -24.03 4.69 -12.18
C ALA A 26 -22.87 4.28 -13.12
N ALA A 27 -21.64 4.25 -12.61
CA ALA A 27 -20.47 3.82 -13.37
C ALA A 27 -20.52 2.33 -13.75
N VAL A 28 -21.01 1.46 -12.86
CA VAL A 28 -21.18 0.03 -13.16
C VAL A 28 -22.29 -0.19 -14.20
N LEU A 29 -23.43 0.48 -14.05
CA LEU A 29 -24.55 0.33 -15.01
C LEU A 29 -24.24 0.91 -16.40
N ALA A 30 -23.29 1.86 -16.49
CA ALA A 30 -22.83 2.47 -17.73
C ALA A 30 -21.68 1.72 -18.43
N GLN A 31 -21.27 0.56 -17.93
CA GLN A 31 -20.21 -0.24 -18.55
C GLN A 31 -20.56 -0.66 -19.97
N SER A 32 -19.55 -0.70 -20.86
CA SER A 32 -19.72 -1.16 -22.27
C SER A 32 -19.99 -2.65 -22.37
N TYR A 33 -19.57 -3.45 -21.39
CA TYR A 33 -19.92 -4.86 -21.27
C TYR A 33 -21.28 -5.01 -20.58
N GLU A 34 -22.26 -5.69 -21.19
CA GLU A 34 -23.65 -5.71 -20.72
C GLU A 34 -24.08 -7.01 -20.02
N ASP A 35 -23.39 -8.15 -20.30
CA ASP A 35 -23.76 -9.47 -19.78
C ASP A 35 -23.24 -9.69 -18.35
N PHE A 36 -23.78 -8.93 -17.40
CA PHE A 36 -23.45 -9.06 -15.97
C PHE A 36 -24.69 -8.88 -15.07
N GLU A 37 -24.60 -9.43 -13.85
CA GLU A 37 -25.43 -8.99 -12.73
C GLU A 37 -24.68 -7.98 -11.86
N LEU A 38 -25.40 -6.98 -11.35
CA LEU A 38 -24.94 -6.11 -10.28
C LEU A 38 -25.53 -6.60 -8.96
N LEU A 39 -24.73 -7.33 -8.18
CA LEU A 39 -25.11 -7.79 -6.86
C LEU A 39 -24.74 -6.72 -5.82
N VAL A 40 -25.71 -5.97 -5.34
CA VAL A 40 -25.51 -4.98 -4.29
C VAL A 40 -25.69 -5.62 -2.92
N LEU A 41 -24.64 -5.62 -2.11
CA LEU A 41 -24.62 -6.15 -0.76
C LEU A 41 -24.58 -5.00 0.25
N ASP A 42 -25.74 -4.69 0.82
CA ASP A 42 -25.92 -3.65 1.82
C ASP A 42 -25.75 -4.22 3.24
N ASN A 43 -24.77 -3.73 3.95
CA ASN A 43 -24.46 -4.19 5.30
C ASN A 43 -25.35 -3.55 6.37
N GLY A 44 -26.63 -3.32 6.06
CA GLY A 44 -27.64 -2.78 6.98
C GLY A 44 -27.61 -1.24 7.07
N SER A 45 -27.50 -0.54 5.93
CA SER A 45 -27.50 0.91 5.85
C SER A 45 -28.81 1.54 6.35
N SER A 46 -28.73 2.77 6.86
CA SER A 46 -29.84 3.57 7.39
C SER A 46 -29.94 4.98 6.78
N ASP A 47 -29.17 5.23 5.69
CA ASP A 47 -29.00 6.54 5.07
C ASP A 47 -29.84 6.77 3.79
N GLY A 48 -30.83 5.88 3.53
CA GLY A 48 -31.64 5.94 2.30
C GLY A 48 -31.12 5.04 1.16
N THR A 49 -30.06 4.26 1.40
CA THR A 49 -29.46 3.32 0.41
C THR A 49 -30.51 2.36 -0.16
N ALA A 50 -31.35 1.75 0.69
CA ALA A 50 -32.34 0.77 0.24
C ALA A 50 -33.38 1.41 -0.71
N GLU A 51 -33.91 2.57 -0.33
CA GLU A 51 -34.87 3.33 -1.12
C GLU A 51 -34.30 3.78 -2.46
N PHE A 52 -33.02 4.16 -2.48
CA PHE A 52 -32.33 4.53 -3.71
C PHE A 52 -32.23 3.33 -4.66
N ILE A 53 -31.71 2.18 -4.20
CA ILE A 53 -31.51 0.99 -5.04
C ILE A 53 -32.85 0.49 -5.61
N LEU A 54 -33.90 0.43 -4.79
CA LEU A 54 -35.20 -0.04 -5.23
C LEU A 54 -35.87 0.87 -6.30
N ARG A 55 -35.47 2.14 -6.37
CA ARG A 55 -35.97 3.08 -7.40
C ARG A 55 -35.29 2.91 -8.77
N LEU A 56 -34.08 2.31 -8.83
CA LEU A 56 -33.31 2.18 -10.08
C LEU A 56 -34.00 1.29 -11.12
N GLN A 57 -34.78 0.29 -10.68
CA GLN A 57 -35.56 -0.63 -11.54
C GLN A 57 -34.77 -1.24 -12.71
N ASP A 58 -33.42 -1.37 -12.59
CA ASP A 58 -32.60 -2.02 -13.59
C ASP A 58 -32.62 -3.54 -13.37
N PRO A 59 -32.95 -4.36 -14.40
CA PRO A 59 -33.12 -5.81 -14.25
C PRO A 59 -31.81 -6.54 -13.93
N ARG A 60 -30.66 -5.90 -14.12
CA ARG A 60 -29.35 -6.44 -13.77
C ARG A 60 -29.06 -6.37 -12.27
N ILE A 61 -29.80 -5.52 -11.50
CA ILE A 61 -29.56 -5.33 -10.09
C ILE A 61 -30.21 -6.43 -9.27
N ARG A 62 -29.40 -7.07 -8.45
CA ARG A 62 -29.86 -7.97 -7.38
C ARG A 62 -29.40 -7.41 -6.03
N TYR A 63 -30.38 -7.00 -5.22
CA TYR A 63 -30.15 -6.33 -3.93
C TYR A 63 -30.28 -7.33 -2.77
N VAL A 64 -29.25 -7.40 -1.93
CA VAL A 64 -29.24 -8.22 -0.71
C VAL A 64 -28.83 -7.32 0.46
N ARG A 65 -29.65 -7.29 1.50
CA ARG A 65 -29.42 -6.43 2.67
C ARG A 65 -29.31 -7.27 3.94
N ASN A 66 -28.27 -7.02 4.72
CA ASN A 66 -28.16 -7.54 6.07
C ASN A 66 -29.14 -6.82 7.02
N SER A 67 -29.70 -7.54 7.99
CA SER A 67 -30.61 -6.97 8.99
C SER A 67 -29.93 -5.96 9.92
N ARG A 68 -28.60 -6.02 10.03
CA ARG A 68 -27.74 -5.14 10.82
C ARG A 68 -26.34 -5.11 10.23
N ASN A 69 -25.54 -4.11 10.62
CA ASN A 69 -24.11 -4.10 10.28
C ASN A 69 -23.41 -5.31 10.92
N ILE A 70 -22.78 -6.10 10.05
CA ILE A 70 -21.86 -7.16 10.43
C ILE A 70 -20.47 -6.58 10.27
N SER A 71 -19.83 -6.15 11.35
CA SER A 71 -18.54 -5.46 11.36
C SER A 71 -17.37 -6.35 10.89
N SER A 72 -17.51 -6.99 9.72
CA SER A 72 -16.51 -7.85 9.13
C SER A 72 -16.47 -7.66 7.61
N VAL A 73 -15.40 -7.04 7.13
CA VAL A 73 -15.13 -6.88 5.69
C VAL A 73 -15.02 -8.26 5.03
N GLU A 74 -14.31 -9.20 5.67
CA GLU A 74 -14.14 -10.55 5.17
C GLU A 74 -15.49 -11.26 4.98
N PHE A 75 -16.40 -11.15 5.95
CA PHE A 75 -17.72 -11.77 5.83
C PHE A 75 -18.48 -11.23 4.61
N ASN A 76 -18.44 -9.92 4.39
CA ASN A 76 -19.11 -9.28 3.25
C ASN A 76 -18.49 -9.70 1.92
N CYS A 77 -17.14 -9.75 1.82
CA CYS A 77 -16.44 -10.24 0.63
C CYS A 77 -16.77 -11.71 0.36
N ARG A 78 -16.76 -12.57 1.38
CA ARG A 78 -17.12 -14.00 1.24
C ARG A 78 -18.57 -14.17 0.80
N SER A 79 -19.48 -13.36 1.34
CA SER A 79 -20.90 -13.36 0.93
C SER A 79 -21.03 -12.96 -0.54
N ALA A 80 -20.28 -11.97 -1.01
CA ALA A 80 -20.24 -11.57 -2.40
C ALA A 80 -19.85 -12.74 -3.32
N TYR A 81 -18.76 -13.41 -3.03
CA TYR A 81 -18.32 -14.56 -3.83
C TYR A 81 -19.28 -15.75 -3.76
N HIS A 82 -19.88 -16.01 -2.60
CA HIS A 82 -20.82 -17.11 -2.41
C HIS A 82 -22.14 -16.88 -3.16
N LEU A 83 -22.62 -15.63 -3.16
CA LEU A 83 -23.88 -15.24 -3.79
C LEU A 83 -23.75 -14.96 -5.29
N ALA A 84 -22.54 -14.74 -5.80
CA ALA A 84 -22.29 -14.49 -7.21
C ALA A 84 -22.83 -15.60 -8.10
N LEU A 85 -23.53 -15.25 -9.17
CA LEU A 85 -24.04 -16.19 -10.18
C LEU A 85 -23.08 -16.34 -11.34
N GLY A 86 -22.35 -15.29 -11.70
CA GLY A 86 -21.44 -15.26 -12.82
C GLY A 86 -20.28 -16.26 -12.70
N ARG A 87 -19.75 -16.65 -13.86
CA ARG A 87 -18.52 -17.45 -13.93
C ARG A 87 -17.32 -16.65 -13.42
N ARG A 88 -17.27 -15.37 -13.74
CA ARG A 88 -16.29 -14.41 -13.25
C ARG A 88 -16.92 -13.50 -12.22
N VAL A 89 -16.11 -12.94 -11.34
CA VAL A 89 -16.59 -12.05 -10.29
C VAL A 89 -15.60 -10.93 -10.02
N ILE A 90 -16.15 -9.73 -9.80
CA ILE A 90 -15.47 -8.57 -9.25
C ILE A 90 -16.14 -8.23 -7.94
N VAL A 91 -15.37 -7.97 -6.89
CA VAL A 91 -15.88 -7.37 -5.65
C VAL A 91 -15.39 -5.94 -5.60
N THR A 92 -16.32 -4.99 -5.68
CA THR A 92 -16.04 -3.55 -5.66
C THR A 92 -16.65 -2.87 -4.45
N HIS A 93 -16.21 -1.65 -4.15
CA HIS A 93 -16.68 -0.86 -3.03
C HIS A 93 -17.50 0.34 -3.53
N ASP A 94 -18.30 0.90 -2.61
CA ASP A 94 -19.23 1.98 -2.88
C ASP A 94 -18.58 3.36 -3.12
N ASP A 95 -17.28 3.49 -2.89
CA ASP A 95 -16.50 4.72 -3.02
C ASP A 95 -15.63 4.78 -4.28
N ASP A 96 -15.43 3.66 -4.98
CA ASP A 96 -14.64 3.59 -6.20
C ASP A 96 -15.49 3.73 -7.47
N VAL A 97 -14.89 4.21 -8.56
CA VAL A 97 -15.60 4.48 -9.84
C VAL A 97 -14.87 3.77 -10.98
N MET A 98 -15.57 2.83 -11.64
CA MET A 98 -15.04 2.10 -12.79
C MET A 98 -15.07 2.98 -14.05
N GLU A 99 -14.01 2.94 -14.87
CA GLU A 99 -14.04 3.50 -16.21
C GLU A 99 -14.97 2.67 -17.12
N ARG A 100 -15.56 3.32 -18.11
CA ARG A 100 -16.65 2.76 -18.92
C ARG A 100 -16.33 1.42 -19.58
N ASP A 101 -15.10 1.16 -19.93
CA ASP A 101 -14.65 -0.02 -20.68
C ASP A 101 -13.87 -1.04 -19.80
N MET A 102 -13.82 -0.82 -18.50
CA MET A 102 -13.07 -1.68 -17.57
C MET A 102 -13.51 -3.15 -17.67
N LEU A 103 -14.80 -3.44 -17.55
CA LEU A 103 -15.31 -4.81 -17.59
C LEU A 103 -15.03 -5.47 -18.94
N GLU A 104 -15.25 -4.76 -20.03
CA GLU A 104 -15.01 -5.27 -21.39
C GLU A 104 -13.53 -5.63 -21.60
N ARG A 105 -12.60 -4.74 -21.21
CA ARG A 105 -11.16 -4.98 -21.34
C ARG A 105 -10.70 -6.16 -20.51
N GLN A 106 -11.16 -6.27 -19.26
CA GLN A 106 -10.83 -7.40 -18.39
C GLN A 106 -11.42 -8.72 -18.91
N MET A 107 -12.66 -8.73 -19.38
CA MET A 107 -13.30 -9.89 -19.99
C MET A 107 -12.53 -10.34 -21.23
N ARG A 108 -12.24 -9.42 -22.15
CA ARG A 108 -11.46 -9.70 -23.36
C ARG A 108 -10.07 -10.23 -23.05
N PHE A 109 -9.37 -9.63 -22.08
CA PHE A 109 -8.05 -10.10 -21.68
C PHE A 109 -8.11 -11.57 -21.21
N MET A 110 -9.04 -11.91 -20.30
CA MET A 110 -9.18 -13.27 -19.81
C MET A 110 -9.67 -14.27 -20.88
N ASP A 111 -10.38 -13.81 -21.89
CA ASP A 111 -10.79 -14.65 -23.03
C ASP A 111 -9.64 -14.91 -24.01
N CYS A 112 -8.74 -13.92 -24.19
CA CYS A 112 -7.51 -14.08 -24.97
C CYS A 112 -6.45 -14.91 -24.25
N HIS A 113 -6.50 -14.98 -22.91
CA HIS A 113 -5.55 -15.70 -22.05
C HIS A 113 -6.28 -16.75 -21.19
N PRO A 114 -6.70 -17.89 -21.76
CA PRO A 114 -7.52 -18.89 -21.05
C PRO A 114 -6.83 -19.55 -19.86
N GLU A 115 -5.49 -19.42 -19.72
CA GLU A 115 -4.72 -19.85 -18.54
C GLU A 115 -4.85 -18.91 -17.36
N VAL A 116 -5.21 -17.63 -17.59
CA VAL A 116 -5.35 -16.61 -16.56
C VAL A 116 -6.62 -16.84 -15.75
N ARG A 117 -6.50 -16.79 -14.42
CA ARG A 117 -7.61 -16.98 -13.48
C ARG A 117 -7.96 -15.73 -12.69
N LEU A 118 -7.14 -14.71 -12.75
CA LEU A 118 -7.34 -13.41 -12.11
C LEU A 118 -6.67 -12.35 -12.97
N VAL A 119 -7.35 -11.22 -13.18
CA VAL A 119 -6.78 -10.02 -13.80
C VAL A 119 -7.12 -8.81 -12.96
N TRP A 120 -6.20 -7.85 -12.90
CA TRP A 120 -6.45 -6.56 -12.28
C TRP A 120 -5.98 -5.41 -13.16
N THR A 121 -6.41 -4.21 -12.83
CA THR A 121 -6.09 -2.99 -13.59
C THR A 121 -5.32 -1.99 -12.75
N ARG A 122 -4.64 -1.04 -13.39
CA ARG A 122 -4.09 0.15 -12.71
C ARG A 122 -5.24 1.01 -12.18
N VAL A 123 -4.94 1.76 -11.12
CA VAL A 123 -5.85 2.74 -10.52
C VAL A 123 -5.32 4.14 -10.72
N SER A 124 -6.21 5.10 -10.88
CA SER A 124 -5.97 6.53 -10.66
C SER A 124 -6.65 6.95 -9.36
N ASP A 125 -6.12 7.98 -8.71
CA ASP A 125 -6.68 8.46 -7.45
C ASP A 125 -7.52 9.71 -7.67
N ILE A 126 -8.70 9.74 -7.05
CA ILE A 126 -9.60 10.90 -6.99
C ILE A 126 -9.84 11.31 -5.53
N ASP A 127 -10.15 12.57 -5.29
CA ASP A 127 -10.50 13.06 -3.97
C ASP A 127 -11.96 12.70 -3.59
N GLN A 128 -12.40 13.18 -2.42
CA GLN A 128 -13.76 12.95 -1.94
C GLN A 128 -14.85 13.49 -2.87
N ASP A 129 -14.56 14.52 -3.65
CA ASP A 129 -15.50 15.19 -4.55
C ASP A 129 -15.47 14.60 -5.97
N GLY A 130 -14.44 13.75 -6.27
CA GLY A 130 -14.26 13.05 -7.55
C GLY A 130 -13.25 13.70 -8.47
N ASP A 131 -12.53 14.72 -8.02
CA ASP A 131 -11.48 15.38 -8.79
C ASP A 131 -10.17 14.59 -8.76
N ALA A 132 -9.43 14.57 -9.86
CA ALA A 132 -8.17 13.85 -9.98
C ALA A 132 -7.09 14.42 -9.03
N LEU A 133 -6.46 13.57 -8.21
CA LEU A 133 -5.48 14.00 -7.22
C LEU A 133 -4.05 14.14 -7.75
N VAL A 134 -3.69 13.48 -8.83
CA VAL A 134 -2.35 13.56 -9.45
C VAL A 134 -2.51 13.48 -10.96
N GLY A 135 -1.68 14.25 -11.67
CA GLY A 135 -1.68 14.30 -13.13
C GLY A 135 -1.56 12.91 -13.77
N GLU A 136 -2.17 12.77 -14.92
CA GLU A 136 -2.20 11.56 -15.72
C GLU A 136 -0.79 10.98 -15.89
N HIS A 137 -0.59 9.78 -15.35
CA HIS A 137 0.59 9.00 -15.67
C HIS A 137 0.49 8.56 -17.13
N THR A 138 1.16 9.27 -18.00
CA THR A 138 1.31 8.93 -19.43
C THR A 138 2.32 7.80 -19.63
N LEU A 139 2.19 6.71 -18.87
CA LEU A 139 2.95 5.51 -19.20
C LEU A 139 2.24 4.78 -20.36
N PRO A 140 2.99 4.21 -21.30
CA PRO A 140 2.37 3.42 -22.37
C PRO A 140 1.54 2.29 -21.75
N GLU A 141 0.33 2.10 -22.27
CA GLU A 141 -0.53 0.99 -21.88
C GLU A 141 0.17 -0.33 -22.20
N SER A 142 0.15 -1.25 -21.24
CA SER A 142 0.74 -2.58 -21.42
C SER A 142 -0.13 -3.65 -20.78
N GLU A 143 0.04 -4.87 -21.26
CA GLU A 143 -0.60 -6.07 -20.71
C GLU A 143 0.48 -7.03 -20.25
N ARG A 144 0.30 -7.61 -19.07
CA ARG A 144 1.26 -8.58 -18.51
C ARG A 144 0.52 -9.82 -18.04
N VAL A 145 1.10 -10.98 -18.34
CA VAL A 145 0.71 -12.27 -17.77
C VAL A 145 1.84 -12.75 -16.89
N PHE A 146 1.53 -13.06 -15.65
CA PHE A 146 2.45 -13.67 -14.69
C PHE A 146 2.21 -15.18 -14.68
N ALA A 147 3.20 -15.95 -15.09
CA ALA A 147 3.17 -17.40 -14.93
C ALA A 147 3.04 -17.81 -13.46
N PRO A 148 2.66 -19.05 -13.15
CA PRO A 148 2.57 -19.51 -11.78
C PRO A 148 3.87 -19.27 -11.01
N GLY A 149 3.77 -18.54 -9.89
CA GLY A 149 4.90 -18.17 -9.01
C GLY A 149 5.60 -16.86 -9.32
N GLU A 150 5.41 -16.24 -10.48
CA GLU A 150 6.13 -15.02 -10.88
C GLU A 150 5.65 -13.75 -10.16
N TYR A 151 4.37 -13.67 -9.81
CA TYR A 151 3.77 -12.45 -9.24
C TYR A 151 4.46 -11.99 -7.95
N ILE A 152 4.88 -12.92 -7.09
CA ILE A 152 5.50 -12.55 -5.81
C ILE A 152 6.78 -11.75 -6.01
N SER A 153 7.58 -12.11 -7.02
CA SER A 153 8.79 -11.36 -7.37
C SER A 153 8.46 -9.94 -7.81
N SER A 154 7.48 -9.78 -8.71
CA SER A 154 7.02 -8.45 -9.16
C SER A 154 6.38 -7.64 -8.05
N PHE A 155 5.59 -8.27 -7.17
CA PHE A 155 5.05 -7.62 -5.99
C PHE A 155 6.16 -7.00 -5.12
N LEU A 156 7.24 -7.73 -4.87
CA LEU A 156 8.34 -7.25 -4.03
C LEU A 156 9.21 -6.19 -4.71
N LYS A 157 9.55 -6.39 -5.99
CA LYS A 157 10.47 -5.52 -6.73
C LYS A 157 9.81 -4.25 -7.22
N GLU A 158 8.61 -4.40 -7.79
CA GLU A 158 7.89 -3.30 -8.44
C GLU A 158 6.81 -2.69 -7.54
N ARG A 159 6.53 -3.34 -6.38
CA ARG A 159 5.43 -2.99 -5.47
C ARG A 159 4.08 -2.96 -6.18
N LEU A 160 3.90 -3.93 -7.06
CA LEU A 160 2.71 -4.07 -7.88
C LEU A 160 1.67 -4.90 -7.12
N TRP A 161 0.67 -4.27 -6.56
CA TRP A 161 -0.45 -4.95 -5.91
C TRP A 161 -1.78 -4.53 -6.50
N PRO A 162 -2.73 -5.47 -6.58
CA PRO A 162 -4.08 -5.17 -7.03
C PRO A 162 -4.85 -4.32 -6.01
N MET A 163 -5.69 -3.44 -6.51
CA MET A 163 -6.76 -2.83 -5.71
C MET A 163 -8.02 -3.70 -5.82
N PRO A 164 -8.70 -4.02 -4.70
CA PRO A 164 -9.83 -4.96 -4.69
C PRO A 164 -10.89 -4.66 -5.75
N SER A 165 -11.32 -3.41 -5.85
CA SER A 165 -12.36 -2.97 -6.80
C SER A 165 -11.96 -3.11 -8.28
N GLY A 166 -10.67 -3.30 -8.56
CA GLY A 166 -10.13 -3.52 -9.91
C GLY A 166 -9.82 -4.98 -10.24
N VAL A 167 -10.15 -5.93 -9.37
CA VAL A 167 -9.79 -7.35 -9.53
C VAL A 167 -10.97 -8.15 -10.05
N MET A 168 -10.84 -8.71 -11.26
CA MET A 168 -11.73 -9.75 -11.80
C MET A 168 -11.08 -11.11 -11.65
N LEU A 169 -11.84 -12.10 -11.21
CA LEU A 169 -11.34 -13.47 -11.07
C LEU A 169 -12.37 -14.54 -11.52
N GLU A 170 -11.86 -15.69 -11.91
CA GLU A 170 -12.67 -16.89 -12.13
C GLU A 170 -13.18 -17.43 -10.79
N ARG A 171 -14.51 -17.53 -10.62
CA ARG A 171 -15.11 -18.02 -9.37
C ARG A 171 -14.63 -19.44 -9.00
N ALA A 172 -14.28 -20.26 -9.98
CA ALA A 172 -13.82 -21.64 -9.77
C ALA A 172 -12.51 -21.75 -8.97
N VAL A 173 -11.69 -20.69 -8.90
CA VAL A 173 -10.44 -20.70 -8.10
C VAL A 173 -10.66 -20.36 -6.63
N LEU A 174 -11.83 -19.86 -6.24
CA LEU A 174 -12.17 -19.45 -4.89
C LEU A 174 -12.13 -20.60 -3.85
N PRO A 175 -12.59 -21.82 -4.13
CA PRO A 175 -12.54 -22.90 -3.15
C PRO A 175 -11.13 -23.18 -2.64
N SER A 176 -10.11 -23.07 -3.50
CA SER A 176 -8.71 -23.28 -3.10
C SER A 176 -8.18 -22.15 -2.20
N PHE A 177 -8.76 -20.98 -2.30
CA PHE A 177 -8.43 -19.81 -1.47
C PHE A 177 -9.12 -19.89 -0.09
N TYR A 178 -10.43 -20.19 -0.08
CA TYR A 178 -11.22 -20.27 1.15
C TYR A 178 -11.07 -21.57 1.94
N ALA A 179 -10.63 -22.66 1.32
CA ALA A 179 -10.41 -23.95 2.01
C ALA A 179 -9.42 -23.83 3.17
N VAL A 180 -8.48 -22.91 3.11
CA VAL A 180 -7.54 -22.63 4.21
C VAL A 180 -8.22 -21.92 5.38
N HIS A 181 -9.27 -21.14 5.15
CA HIS A 181 -9.99 -20.40 6.18
C HIS A 181 -11.26 -21.10 6.69
N ALA A 182 -11.87 -21.95 5.88
CA ALA A 182 -13.10 -22.65 6.25
C ALA A 182 -12.90 -23.72 7.36
N CYS A 183 -11.67 -24.18 7.55
CA CYS A 183 -11.34 -25.13 8.62
C CYS A 183 -11.22 -24.48 10.01
N LEU A 184 -11.44 -23.19 10.12
CA LEU A 184 -11.19 -22.39 11.32
C LEU A 184 -12.50 -21.96 12.00
N GLY A 185 -13.47 -22.86 12.18
CA GLY A 185 -14.72 -22.62 12.91
C GLY A 185 -14.55 -22.31 14.40
N ASP A 186 -13.43 -21.67 14.80
CA ASP A 186 -13.06 -21.52 16.20
C ASP A 186 -12.67 -20.05 16.50
N ALA A 187 -12.68 -19.65 17.78
CA ALA A 187 -12.31 -18.32 18.27
C ALA A 187 -10.87 -17.91 17.85
N ALA A 188 -9.98 -18.88 17.67
CA ALA A 188 -8.65 -18.67 17.08
C ALA A 188 -8.71 -18.21 15.63
N ALA A 189 -9.71 -18.63 14.87
CA ALA A 189 -9.97 -18.20 13.50
C ALA A 189 -10.38 -16.74 13.45
N HIS A 190 -11.25 -16.29 14.34
CA HIS A 190 -11.70 -14.90 14.41
C HIS A 190 -10.52 -13.95 14.72
N LYS A 191 -9.62 -14.35 15.61
CA LYS A 191 -8.40 -13.60 15.90
C LYS A 191 -7.47 -13.54 14.69
N LYS A 192 -7.32 -14.64 13.93
CA LYS A 192 -6.50 -14.71 12.73
C LYS A 192 -7.12 -13.90 11.58
N THR A 193 -8.44 -13.86 11.49
CA THR A 193 -9.19 -13.02 10.55
C THR A 193 -8.95 -11.53 10.79
N LEU A 194 -8.92 -11.09 12.05
CA LEU A 194 -8.58 -9.72 12.42
C LEU A 194 -7.12 -9.38 12.07
N GLU A 195 -6.21 -10.36 12.14
CA GLU A 195 -4.80 -10.18 11.76
C GLU A 195 -4.60 -10.04 10.25
N THR A 196 -5.52 -10.53 9.43
CA THR A 196 -5.42 -10.49 7.95
C THR A 196 -6.39 -9.49 7.31
N ALA A 197 -7.26 -8.86 8.07
CA ALA A 197 -8.21 -7.88 7.54
C ALA A 197 -7.49 -6.73 6.81
N GLY A 198 -7.88 -6.48 5.56
CA GLY A 198 -7.31 -5.42 4.72
C GLY A 198 -6.03 -5.78 3.96
N ILE A 199 -5.63 -7.07 3.92
CA ILE A 199 -4.48 -7.54 3.12
C ILE A 199 -4.86 -8.68 2.16
N GLU A 200 -6.13 -9.02 2.08
CA GLU A 200 -6.64 -10.05 1.18
C GLU A 200 -6.42 -9.70 -0.29
N ASP A 201 -6.43 -8.42 -0.62
CA ASP A 201 -6.11 -7.87 -1.92
C ASP A 201 -4.70 -8.26 -2.42
N VAL A 202 -3.75 -8.42 -1.52
CA VAL A 202 -2.38 -8.90 -1.84
C VAL A 202 -2.27 -10.41 -1.74
N LEU A 203 -2.86 -11.01 -0.70
CA LEU A 203 -2.75 -12.46 -0.46
C LEU A 203 -3.50 -13.29 -1.50
N MET A 204 -4.66 -12.84 -1.95
CA MET A 204 -5.47 -13.59 -2.92
C MET A 204 -4.74 -13.78 -4.25
N PRO A 205 -4.22 -12.74 -4.91
CA PRO A 205 -3.45 -12.92 -6.15
C PRO A 205 -2.21 -13.80 -5.94
N ALA A 206 -1.48 -13.62 -4.84
CA ALA A 206 -0.30 -14.44 -4.54
C ALA A 206 -0.64 -15.93 -4.36
N ARG A 207 -1.76 -16.24 -3.70
CA ARG A 207 -2.22 -17.63 -3.51
C ARG A 207 -2.73 -18.25 -4.80
N ILE A 208 -3.48 -17.49 -5.62
CA ILE A 208 -3.95 -17.94 -6.93
C ILE A 208 -2.76 -18.18 -7.85
N ASN A 209 -1.79 -17.25 -7.88
CA ASN A 209 -0.61 -17.35 -8.74
C ASN A 209 0.31 -18.54 -8.41
N ARG A 210 0.21 -19.14 -7.23
CA ARG A 210 0.95 -20.41 -6.97
C ARG A 210 0.66 -21.50 -7.98
N ARG A 211 -0.53 -21.54 -8.56
CA ARG A 211 -1.02 -22.62 -9.43
C ARG A 211 -1.54 -22.17 -10.76
N HIS A 212 -1.87 -20.88 -10.90
CA HIS A 212 -2.53 -20.32 -12.06
C HIS A 212 -1.83 -19.06 -12.52
N ALA A 213 -1.83 -18.81 -13.82
CA ALA A 213 -1.43 -17.50 -14.33
C ALA A 213 -2.43 -16.44 -13.87
N ILE A 214 -1.91 -15.23 -13.64
CA ILE A 214 -2.70 -14.03 -13.37
C ILE A 214 -2.25 -12.89 -14.29
N GLY A 215 -3.14 -11.93 -14.54
CA GLY A 215 -2.91 -10.86 -15.50
C GLY A 215 -2.95 -9.47 -14.89
N PHE A 216 -2.26 -8.54 -15.50
CA PHE A 216 -2.29 -7.12 -15.18
C PHE A 216 -2.50 -6.29 -16.45
N LEU A 217 -3.57 -5.50 -16.44
CA LEU A 217 -3.83 -4.46 -17.42
C LEU A 217 -3.24 -3.16 -16.88
N ASP A 218 -2.13 -2.73 -17.46
CA ASP A 218 -1.45 -1.49 -17.05
C ASP A 218 -2.14 -0.25 -17.65
N GLN A 219 -3.43 -0.16 -17.38
CA GLN A 219 -4.35 0.88 -17.84
C GLN A 219 -5.15 1.39 -16.66
N PRO A 220 -5.32 2.71 -16.46
CA PRO A 220 -6.04 3.29 -15.34
C PRO A 220 -7.55 3.17 -15.52
N LEU A 221 -8.08 1.94 -15.37
CA LEU A 221 -9.50 1.63 -15.60
C LEU A 221 -10.36 1.73 -14.34
N LEU A 222 -9.78 2.08 -13.20
CA LEU A 222 -10.47 2.30 -11.94
C LEU A 222 -10.03 3.61 -11.31
N ARG A 223 -10.96 4.46 -10.93
CA ARG A 223 -10.72 5.64 -10.10
C ARG A 223 -10.98 5.29 -8.65
N ARG A 224 -9.92 5.26 -7.83
CA ARG A 224 -9.99 5.01 -6.40
C ARG A 224 -10.21 6.32 -5.67
N ARG A 225 -11.27 6.40 -4.88
CA ARG A 225 -11.56 7.59 -4.07
C ARG A 225 -10.75 7.58 -2.78
N LEU A 226 -10.11 8.71 -2.47
CA LEU A 226 -9.42 8.94 -1.21
C LEU A 226 -10.24 9.88 -0.32
N HIS A 227 -10.66 9.39 0.85
CA HIS A 227 -11.41 10.17 1.83
C HIS A 227 -11.15 9.67 3.27
N THR A 228 -11.45 10.49 4.26
CA THR A 228 -11.11 10.23 5.68
C THR A 228 -11.83 9.04 6.33
N ARG A 229 -12.93 8.58 5.72
CA ARG A 229 -13.76 7.47 6.24
C ARG A 229 -13.47 6.11 5.58
N GLN A 230 -12.37 5.99 4.85
CA GLN A 230 -11.98 4.69 4.27
C GLN A 230 -11.60 3.69 5.36
N PHE A 231 -11.91 2.41 5.12
CA PHE A 231 -11.54 1.32 6.03
C PHE A 231 -10.03 1.25 6.25
N SER A 232 -9.24 1.39 5.21
CA SER A 232 -7.77 1.43 5.26
C SER A 232 -7.23 2.56 6.14
N HIS A 233 -8.02 3.58 6.41
CA HIS A 233 -7.69 4.70 7.27
C HIS A 233 -8.03 4.46 8.74
N VAL A 234 -9.02 3.66 9.02
CA VAL A 234 -9.51 3.38 10.37
C VAL A 234 -8.79 2.18 10.99
N ALA A 235 -8.34 1.24 10.16
CA ALA A 235 -7.66 0.02 10.61
C ALA A 235 -6.16 0.23 10.78
N SER A 236 -5.61 -0.20 11.92
CA SER A 236 -4.15 -0.35 12.06
C SER A 236 -3.66 -1.50 11.17
N LEU A 237 -2.85 -1.20 10.17
CA LEU A 237 -2.33 -2.19 9.21
C LEU A 237 -1.00 -2.83 9.64
N SER A 238 -0.51 -2.56 10.84
CA SER A 238 0.76 -3.10 11.32
C SER A 238 0.71 -4.61 11.59
N LEU A 239 -0.28 -5.08 12.33
CA LEU A 239 -0.48 -6.52 12.57
C LEU A 239 -0.83 -7.28 11.27
N PRO A 240 -1.78 -6.80 10.43
CA PRO A 240 -2.02 -7.37 9.11
C PRO A 240 -0.77 -7.42 8.24
N GLY A 241 0.07 -6.38 8.25
CA GLY A 241 1.32 -6.36 7.49
C GLY A 241 2.30 -7.46 7.91
N VAL A 242 2.45 -7.72 9.20
CA VAL A 242 3.27 -8.84 9.71
C VAL A 242 2.70 -10.19 9.26
N ALA A 243 1.39 -10.38 9.33
CA ALA A 243 0.72 -11.61 8.89
C ALA A 243 0.88 -11.80 7.37
N LEU A 244 0.70 -10.73 6.59
CA LEU A 244 0.88 -10.75 5.14
C LEU A 244 2.25 -11.31 4.75
N TYR A 245 3.33 -10.72 5.26
CA TYR A 245 4.68 -11.13 4.86
C TYR A 245 5.05 -12.52 5.36
N ARG A 246 4.50 -12.97 6.49
CA ARG A 246 4.65 -14.35 6.95
C ARG A 246 4.00 -15.34 5.98
N ASP A 247 2.80 -15.05 5.52
CA ASP A 247 2.07 -15.88 4.57
C ASP A 247 2.75 -15.86 3.19
N LEU A 248 3.18 -14.71 2.71
CA LEU A 248 3.95 -14.59 1.46
C LEU A 248 5.25 -15.40 1.51
N LYS A 249 5.98 -15.36 2.63
CA LYS A 249 7.16 -16.20 2.85
C LYS A 249 6.83 -17.69 2.73
N HIS A 250 5.71 -18.11 3.32
CA HIS A 250 5.25 -19.49 3.22
C HIS A 250 4.88 -19.87 1.77
N ILE A 251 4.25 -18.96 1.04
CA ILE A 251 3.93 -19.15 -0.36
C ILE A 251 5.20 -19.25 -1.20
N ALA A 252 6.16 -18.34 -1.03
CA ALA A 252 7.39 -18.29 -1.80
C ALA A 252 8.27 -19.54 -1.62
N ARG A 253 8.34 -20.11 -0.41
CA ARG A 253 9.10 -21.33 -0.13
C ARG A 253 8.66 -22.57 -0.95
N GLY A 254 7.47 -22.55 -1.48
CA GLY A 254 6.93 -23.65 -2.31
C GLY A 254 7.13 -23.42 -3.81
N VAL A 255 7.78 -22.35 -4.22
CA VAL A 255 7.94 -21.98 -5.63
C VAL A 255 9.42 -21.92 -5.98
N PRO A 256 9.91 -22.75 -6.90
CA PRO A 256 11.32 -22.71 -7.35
C PRO A 256 11.69 -21.34 -7.91
N GLY A 257 12.88 -20.87 -7.58
CA GLY A 257 13.39 -19.58 -8.05
C GLY A 257 12.95 -18.37 -7.22
N LEU A 258 12.21 -18.56 -6.12
CA LEU A 258 11.82 -17.50 -5.19
C LEU A 258 12.60 -17.55 -3.84
N GLU A 259 13.72 -18.21 -3.79
CA GLU A 259 14.53 -18.36 -2.57
C GLU A 259 15.03 -17.01 -2.07
N VAL A 260 15.42 -16.13 -3.00
CA VAL A 260 15.91 -14.77 -2.69
C VAL A 260 14.78 -13.89 -2.17
N GLU A 261 13.63 -13.94 -2.81
CA GLU A 261 12.42 -13.21 -2.40
C GLU A 261 11.95 -13.65 -1.01
N ALA A 262 12.04 -14.95 -0.71
CA ALA A 262 11.70 -15.48 0.61
C ALA A 262 12.57 -14.87 1.73
N LEU A 263 13.80 -14.51 1.45
CA LEU A 263 14.69 -13.83 2.41
C LEU A 263 14.24 -12.38 2.70
N HIS A 264 13.63 -11.73 1.73
CA HIS A 264 13.14 -10.36 1.91
C HIS A 264 11.94 -10.26 2.87
N PHE A 265 11.19 -11.34 3.08
CA PHE A 265 9.97 -11.29 3.91
C PHE A 265 10.26 -11.03 5.39
N ASP A 266 11.35 -11.58 5.94
CA ASP A 266 11.76 -11.28 7.32
C ASP A 266 12.11 -9.80 7.47
N ALA A 267 12.67 -9.23 6.43
CA ALA A 267 12.99 -7.83 6.31
C ALA A 267 11.74 -6.93 6.36
N TYR A 268 10.70 -7.30 5.63
CA TYR A 268 9.43 -6.57 5.63
C TYR A 268 8.66 -6.72 6.95
N VAL A 269 8.72 -7.88 7.59
CA VAL A 269 8.16 -8.09 8.94
C VAL A 269 8.82 -7.14 9.94
N ALA A 270 10.16 -7.00 9.90
CA ALA A 270 10.87 -6.05 10.74
C ALA A 270 10.44 -4.60 10.46
N ARG A 271 10.22 -4.23 9.21
CA ARG A 271 9.72 -2.90 8.80
C ARG A 271 8.45 -2.52 9.54
N PHE A 272 7.44 -3.38 9.49
CA PHE A 272 6.16 -3.08 10.12
C PHE A 272 6.27 -2.99 11.63
N ALA A 273 7.06 -3.86 12.25
CA ALA A 273 7.28 -3.83 13.70
C ALA A 273 7.93 -2.51 14.16
N ILE A 274 8.81 -1.93 13.36
CA ILE A 274 9.51 -0.69 13.69
C ILE A 274 8.68 0.52 13.34
N GLN A 275 7.98 0.52 12.22
CA GLN A 275 7.04 1.58 11.88
C GLN A 275 5.99 1.71 12.98
N GLU A 276 5.49 0.59 13.53
CA GLU A 276 4.58 0.58 14.66
C GLU A 276 5.24 1.16 15.93
N ALA A 277 6.46 0.74 16.26
CA ALA A 277 7.19 1.28 17.40
C ALA A 277 7.41 2.80 17.31
N ILE A 278 7.71 3.32 16.11
CA ILE A 278 7.89 4.75 15.88
C ILE A 278 6.56 5.51 15.94
N THR A 279 5.47 4.94 15.40
CA THR A 279 4.17 5.62 15.32
C THR A 279 3.35 5.55 16.59
N THR A 280 3.48 4.49 17.39
CA THR A 280 2.66 4.26 18.59
C THR A 280 3.31 4.72 19.90
N GLN A 281 4.64 4.95 19.93
CA GLN A 281 5.36 5.30 21.17
C GLN A 281 5.95 6.71 21.15
N VAL A 282 5.19 7.67 20.70
CA VAL A 282 5.58 9.08 20.81
C VAL A 282 5.69 9.48 22.28
N GLY A 283 6.93 9.69 22.76
CA GLY A 283 7.22 10.19 24.12
C GLY A 283 7.49 9.13 25.20
N GLN A 284 7.43 7.84 24.89
CA GLN A 284 7.82 6.76 25.82
C GLN A 284 9.10 6.06 25.32
N ALA A 285 9.92 5.56 26.24
CA ALA A 285 11.08 4.74 25.89
C ALA A 285 10.62 3.49 25.13
N ILE A 286 11.28 3.17 24.00
CA ILE A 286 10.96 1.98 23.19
C ILE A 286 10.99 0.75 24.09
N ASP A 287 9.92 -0.05 24.09
CA ASP A 287 9.79 -1.24 24.89
C ASP A 287 10.97 -2.20 24.62
N LYS A 288 11.67 -2.63 25.69
CA LYS A 288 12.79 -3.58 25.62
C LYS A 288 12.42 -4.88 24.93
N HIS A 289 11.14 -5.28 24.97
CA HIS A 289 10.66 -6.48 24.28
C HIS A 289 10.62 -6.30 22.76
N ILE A 290 10.24 -5.13 22.29
CA ILE A 290 10.26 -4.74 20.86
C ILE A 290 11.71 -4.67 20.38
N LEU A 291 12.60 -4.00 21.12
CA LEU A 291 14.04 -3.95 20.81
C LEU A 291 14.66 -5.35 20.73
N LYS A 292 14.32 -6.26 21.64
CA LYS A 292 14.82 -7.64 21.61
C LYS A 292 14.30 -8.42 20.38
N LYS A 293 13.07 -8.17 19.97
CA LYS A 293 12.47 -8.79 18.78
C LYS A 293 13.10 -8.25 17.50
N ILE A 294 13.37 -6.95 17.46
CA ILE A 294 14.11 -6.27 16.40
C ILE A 294 15.55 -6.83 16.31
N GLY A 295 16.25 -6.92 17.43
CA GLY A 295 17.61 -7.48 17.48
C GLY A 295 17.67 -8.90 16.92
N LYS A 296 16.77 -9.80 17.33
CA LYS A 296 16.72 -11.18 16.79
C LYS A 296 16.43 -11.22 15.30
N THR A 297 15.63 -10.31 14.77
CA THR A 297 15.35 -10.23 13.33
C THR A 297 16.55 -9.65 12.59
N ALA A 298 17.27 -8.70 13.20
CA ALA A 298 18.51 -8.16 12.67
C ALA A 298 19.60 -9.22 12.61
N ASP A 299 19.81 -10.00 13.67
CA ASP A 299 20.78 -11.09 13.70
C ASP A 299 20.51 -12.15 12.61
N SER A 300 19.22 -12.50 12.39
CA SER A 300 18.83 -13.42 11.33
C SER A 300 19.07 -12.83 9.94
N LEU A 301 18.81 -11.56 9.76
CA LEU A 301 19.07 -10.83 8.52
C LEU A 301 20.57 -10.74 8.22
N LEU A 302 21.38 -10.47 9.23
CA LEU A 302 22.83 -10.40 9.10
C LEU A 302 23.44 -11.73 8.68
N HIS A 303 23.03 -12.81 9.34
CA HIS A 303 23.47 -14.14 8.97
C HIS A 303 23.10 -14.45 7.50
N ASN A 304 21.92 -14.02 7.05
CA ASN A 304 21.50 -14.17 5.67
C ASN A 304 22.27 -13.23 4.73
N LEU A 305 22.65 -12.02 5.16
CA LEU A 305 23.44 -11.06 4.39
C LEU A 305 24.85 -11.56 4.11
N GLU A 306 25.47 -12.25 5.06
CA GLU A 306 26.82 -12.83 4.88
C GLU A 306 26.87 -13.93 3.81
N GLN A 307 25.73 -14.56 3.54
CA GLN A 307 25.59 -15.68 2.59
C GLN A 307 24.81 -15.28 1.33
N ALA A 308 24.29 -14.07 1.26
CA ALA A 308 23.37 -13.67 0.20
C ALA A 308 24.08 -13.19 -1.06
N PRO A 309 23.58 -13.57 -2.24
CA PRO A 309 24.04 -13.02 -3.50
C PRO A 309 23.70 -11.53 -3.63
N ASP A 310 24.44 -10.83 -4.50
CA ASP A 310 24.26 -9.39 -4.77
C ASP A 310 22.81 -9.00 -5.11
N ALA A 311 22.05 -9.92 -5.72
CA ALA A 311 20.64 -9.74 -6.02
C ALA A 311 19.76 -9.52 -4.77
N PHE A 312 20.13 -10.13 -3.63
CA PHE A 312 19.43 -9.92 -2.36
C PHE A 312 19.72 -8.53 -1.79
N LEU A 313 20.98 -8.13 -1.80
CA LEU A 313 21.41 -6.80 -1.33
C LEU A 313 20.76 -5.68 -2.14
N ALA A 314 20.59 -5.90 -3.44
CA ALA A 314 19.93 -4.97 -4.34
C ALA A 314 18.43 -4.77 -4.04
N GLY A 315 17.77 -5.78 -3.46
CA GLY A 315 16.35 -5.72 -3.09
C GLY A 315 16.08 -5.28 -1.65
N LEU A 316 17.11 -5.07 -0.82
CA LEU A 316 16.94 -4.64 0.56
C LEU A 316 16.34 -3.24 0.62
N PRO A 317 15.20 -3.06 1.33
CA PRO A 317 14.68 -1.72 1.57
C PRO A 317 15.68 -0.87 2.36
N VAL A 318 15.79 0.39 1.96
CA VAL A 318 16.70 1.39 2.57
C VAL A 318 16.60 1.45 4.09
N PHE A 319 15.38 1.36 4.61
CA PHE A 319 15.15 1.42 6.06
C PHE A 319 15.71 0.22 6.82
N LEU A 320 15.83 -0.96 6.22
CA LEU A 320 16.48 -2.13 6.84
C LEU A 320 17.97 -1.92 6.99
N LEU A 321 18.61 -1.39 5.96
CA LEU A 321 19.98 -0.95 6.04
C LEU A 321 20.16 0.05 7.19
N ALA A 322 19.31 1.06 7.26
CA ALA A 322 19.35 2.06 8.31
C ALA A 322 19.16 1.48 9.71
N GLN A 323 18.33 0.44 9.87
CA GLN A 323 18.17 -0.25 11.14
C GLN A 323 19.40 -1.08 11.52
N LEU A 324 19.97 -1.79 10.56
CA LEU A 324 21.23 -2.50 10.75
C LEU A 324 22.33 -1.55 11.20
N LEU A 325 22.32 -0.33 10.67
CA LEU A 325 23.27 0.73 10.99
C LEU A 325 22.99 1.42 12.34
N LEU A 326 21.71 1.58 12.72
CA LEU A 326 21.30 2.16 14.02
C LEU A 326 21.44 1.18 15.19
N LEU A 327 21.42 -0.13 14.95
CA LEU A 327 21.61 -1.16 15.98
C LEU A 327 23.06 -1.37 16.39
N GLY A 328 23.99 -0.65 15.80
CA GLY A 328 25.33 -0.47 16.37
C GLY A 328 26.48 -1.22 15.72
N ASP A 329 27.68 -0.84 16.14
CA ASP A 329 29.02 -1.16 15.68
C ASP A 329 29.37 -2.65 15.45
N GLN A 330 28.46 -3.57 15.73
CA GLN A 330 28.72 -5.00 15.66
C GLN A 330 28.14 -5.69 14.43
N VAL A 331 27.39 -4.96 13.60
CA VAL A 331 26.35 -5.60 12.78
C VAL A 331 26.68 -5.77 11.32
N CYS A 332 27.44 -4.93 10.68
CA CYS A 332 27.83 -5.15 9.29
C CYS A 332 29.09 -4.37 8.93
N PRO A 333 30.13 -5.02 8.39
CA PRO A 333 31.19 -4.30 7.71
C PRO A 333 30.60 -3.64 6.47
N LEU A 334 30.47 -2.30 6.51
CA LEU A 334 29.90 -1.44 5.44
C LEU A 334 30.60 -1.65 4.08
N ASP A 335 31.84 -2.09 4.10
CA ASP A 335 32.68 -2.41 2.96
C ASP A 335 32.21 -3.65 2.17
N LYS A 336 31.44 -4.56 2.78
CA LYS A 336 30.82 -5.70 2.10
C LYS A 336 29.49 -5.38 1.41
N LEU A 337 28.92 -4.22 1.69
CA LEU A 337 27.72 -3.74 1.01
C LEU A 337 28.11 -3.01 -0.29
N SER A 338 28.67 -3.72 -1.25
CA SER A 338 28.84 -3.17 -2.59
C SER A 338 27.48 -3.08 -3.28
N VAL A 339 26.84 -1.92 -3.15
CA VAL A 339 25.55 -1.65 -3.79
C VAL A 339 25.77 -1.35 -5.26
N SER A 340 25.96 -2.38 -6.07
CA SER A 340 25.96 -2.26 -7.50
C SER A 340 24.51 -2.24 -7.98
N GLY A 341 24.04 -1.10 -8.42
CA GLY A 341 22.90 -1.02 -9.34
C GLY A 341 21.55 -0.59 -8.82
N HIS A 342 21.29 -0.40 -7.52
CA HIS A 342 19.97 -0.02 -7.05
C HIS A 342 19.93 1.16 -6.08
N ALA A 343 18.81 1.88 -6.25
CA ALA A 343 18.24 2.99 -5.51
C ALA A 343 19.28 3.98 -4.96
N SER A 344 19.32 5.15 -5.53
CA SER A 344 20.12 6.29 -5.04
C SER A 344 19.97 6.46 -3.53
N ALA A 345 18.77 6.22 -3.00
CA ALA A 345 18.47 6.25 -1.57
C ALA A 345 19.34 5.30 -0.72
N THR A 346 19.54 4.05 -1.15
CA THR A 346 20.39 3.11 -0.39
C THR A 346 21.84 3.58 -0.35
N ARG A 347 22.37 4.05 -1.49
CA ARG A 347 23.72 4.61 -1.56
C ARG A 347 23.88 5.86 -0.70
N GLN A 348 22.89 6.73 -0.73
CA GLN A 348 22.95 7.97 0.05
C GLN A 348 22.82 7.71 1.56
N LEU A 349 22.01 6.74 1.95
CA LEU A 349 21.92 6.36 3.36
C LEU A 349 23.23 5.74 3.86
N LEU A 350 23.87 4.90 3.05
CA LEU A 350 25.21 4.37 3.37
C LEU A 350 26.23 5.49 3.51
N LYS A 351 26.24 6.45 2.61
CA LYS A 351 27.13 7.64 2.71
C LYS A 351 26.84 8.41 4.00
N TRP A 352 25.58 8.70 4.30
CA TRP A 352 25.19 9.39 5.53
C TRP A 352 25.71 8.66 6.76
N THR A 353 25.45 7.37 6.86
CA THR A 353 25.87 6.56 8.00
C THR A 353 27.40 6.51 8.11
N ARG A 354 28.10 6.25 7.01
CA ARG A 354 29.56 6.24 7.00
C ARG A 354 30.12 7.59 7.47
N LYS A 355 29.60 8.70 6.94
CA LYS A 355 29.99 10.06 7.38
C LYS A 355 29.76 10.26 8.87
N THR A 356 28.63 9.79 9.42
CA THR A 356 28.30 9.89 10.84
C THR A 356 29.23 9.03 11.72
N VAL A 357 29.56 7.82 11.28
CA VAL A 357 30.43 6.89 12.03
C VAL A 357 31.89 7.37 12.00
N GLU A 358 32.41 7.75 10.82
CA GLU A 358 33.78 8.22 10.65
C GLU A 358 34.01 9.59 11.28
N ASN A 359 32.99 10.41 11.35
CA ASN A 359 33.03 11.76 11.91
C ASN A 359 31.79 12.08 12.73
N PRO A 360 31.71 11.67 14.00
CA PRO A 360 30.53 11.87 14.86
C PRO A 360 30.11 13.33 15.04
N GLY A 361 30.97 14.28 14.72
CA GLY A 361 30.68 15.72 14.69
C GLY A 361 29.96 16.18 13.43
N SER A 362 30.01 15.41 12.34
CA SER A 362 29.39 15.79 11.06
C SER A 362 27.85 15.66 11.10
N SER A 363 27.20 16.43 10.22
CA SER A 363 25.75 16.36 10.01
C SER A 363 25.43 16.59 8.54
N ILE A 364 24.45 15.88 8.01
CA ILE A 364 23.93 16.20 6.69
C ILE A 364 23.09 17.49 6.69
N LEU A 365 22.71 17.96 7.88
CA LEU A 365 22.01 19.24 8.08
C LEU A 365 22.96 20.39 8.33
N ALA A 366 24.27 20.21 8.14
CA ALA A 366 25.25 21.30 8.29
C ALA A 366 24.91 22.49 7.38
N GLY A 367 24.99 23.71 7.93
CA GLY A 367 24.57 24.93 7.25
C GLY A 367 23.05 25.21 7.26
N LEU A 368 22.28 24.41 7.99
CA LEU A 368 20.85 24.62 8.24
C LEU A 368 20.56 24.96 9.72
N GLU A 369 21.63 25.22 10.52
CA GLU A 369 21.50 25.54 11.92
C GLU A 369 20.67 26.83 12.10
N GLY A 370 19.73 26.80 13.05
CA GLY A 370 18.83 27.91 13.35
C GLY A 370 17.74 28.17 12.31
N ARG A 371 17.71 27.43 11.22
CA ARG A 371 16.60 27.52 10.27
C ARG A 371 15.44 26.61 10.67
N ARG A 372 14.22 27.03 10.30
CA ARG A 372 13.04 26.19 10.40
C ARG A 372 13.07 25.15 9.27
N ILE A 373 12.90 23.89 9.61
CA ILE A 373 12.93 22.76 8.69
C ILE A 373 11.52 22.18 8.59
N ILE A 374 11.02 22.03 7.39
CA ILE A 374 9.82 21.27 7.06
C ILE A 374 10.25 20.00 6.32
N ILE A 375 9.74 18.86 6.73
CA ILE A 375 10.07 17.59 6.08
C ILE A 375 8.88 17.15 5.24
N PHE A 376 9.05 16.99 3.94
CA PHE A 376 8.04 16.43 3.07
C PHE A 376 8.13 14.90 3.09
N GLY A 377 7.12 14.25 3.65
CA GLY A 377 7.03 12.83 4.00
C GLY A 377 7.06 12.62 5.50
N SER A 378 6.44 11.54 5.96
CA SER A 378 6.40 11.14 7.37
C SER A 378 6.77 9.66 7.54
N ALA A 379 7.70 9.17 6.70
CA ALA A 379 8.23 7.82 6.75
C ALA A 379 9.58 7.76 7.50
N PHE A 380 10.30 6.69 7.29
CA PHE A 380 11.50 6.39 8.05
C PHE A 380 12.62 7.44 7.91
N ILE A 381 12.89 7.92 6.70
CA ILE A 381 13.91 8.96 6.47
C ILE A 381 13.54 10.25 7.22
N ALA A 382 12.25 10.61 7.27
CA ALA A 382 11.78 11.75 8.04
C ALA A 382 12.12 11.59 9.54
N ALA A 383 11.93 10.39 10.10
CA ALA A 383 12.29 10.12 11.48
C ALA A 383 13.81 10.29 11.73
N LEU A 384 14.66 9.81 10.82
CA LEU A 384 16.11 10.02 10.91
C LEU A 384 16.50 11.50 10.85
N LEU A 385 15.88 12.26 9.94
CA LEU A 385 16.11 13.70 9.82
C LEU A 385 15.70 14.46 11.09
N ILE A 386 14.58 14.07 11.73
CA ILE A 386 14.16 14.65 13.00
C ILE A 386 15.17 14.37 14.11
N LEU A 387 15.68 13.13 14.19
CA LEU A 387 16.70 12.76 15.19
C LEU A 387 18.02 13.51 14.94
N GLU A 388 18.43 13.59 13.68
CA GLU A 388 19.63 14.34 13.28
C GLU A 388 19.51 15.83 13.65
N ALA A 389 18.37 16.46 13.30
CA ALA A 389 18.11 17.86 13.64
C ALA A 389 18.18 18.10 15.16
N ARG A 390 17.59 17.24 15.97
CA ARG A 390 17.63 17.35 17.44
C ARG A 390 19.04 17.26 17.99
N ASN A 391 19.83 16.32 17.47
CA ASN A 391 21.22 16.13 17.92
C ASN A 391 22.13 17.31 17.56
N LYS A 392 21.76 18.09 16.55
CA LYS A 392 22.56 19.21 16.04
C LYS A 392 21.92 20.59 16.24
N GLY A 393 20.87 20.66 17.06
CA GLY A 393 20.21 21.94 17.38
C GLY A 393 19.33 22.50 16.26
N GLY A 394 18.92 21.67 15.30
CA GLY A 394 17.98 22.05 14.25
C GLY A 394 16.53 22.03 14.74
N GLN A 395 15.66 22.86 14.14
CA GLN A 395 14.25 22.93 14.47
C GLN A 395 13.38 22.39 13.34
N VAL A 396 12.88 21.14 13.47
CA VAL A 396 11.86 20.62 12.58
C VAL A 396 10.49 21.05 13.07
N VAL A 397 9.77 21.85 12.26
CA VAL A 397 8.48 22.45 12.65
C VAL A 397 7.28 21.60 12.24
N ALA A 398 7.37 20.91 11.12
CA ALA A 398 6.31 20.01 10.65
C ALA A 398 6.85 18.92 9.72
N CYS A 399 6.14 17.80 9.65
CA CYS A 399 6.18 16.86 8.55
C CYS A 399 4.94 17.07 7.67
N ILE A 400 5.10 17.03 6.35
CA ILE A 400 3.99 17.12 5.40
C ILE A 400 3.75 15.72 4.83
N ASP A 401 2.52 15.23 4.88
CA ASP A 401 2.18 13.93 4.32
C ASP A 401 0.83 13.99 3.61
N SER A 402 0.75 13.40 2.43
CA SER A 402 -0.50 13.22 1.69
C SER A 402 -1.40 12.14 2.28
N ASN A 403 -0.86 11.27 3.14
CA ASN A 403 -1.62 10.23 3.80
C ASN A 403 -2.50 10.82 4.90
N LEU A 404 -3.79 10.90 4.62
CA LEU A 404 -4.80 11.46 5.52
C LEU A 404 -4.81 10.83 6.92
N ASN A 405 -4.39 9.56 7.06
CA ASN A 405 -4.30 8.90 8.39
C ASN A 405 -3.21 9.42 9.28
N ARG A 406 -2.19 10.00 8.68
CA ARG A 406 -1.05 10.53 9.41
C ARG A 406 -1.26 11.99 9.77
N GLN A 407 -2.08 12.70 8.98
CA GLN A 407 -2.40 14.10 9.22
C GLN A 407 -3.08 14.29 10.58
N GLY A 408 -2.69 15.33 11.29
CA GLY A 408 -3.15 15.61 12.65
C GLY A 408 -2.52 14.73 13.74
N THR A 409 -1.62 13.79 13.38
CA THR A 409 -0.80 13.04 14.34
C THR A 409 0.60 13.65 14.48
N GLN A 410 1.50 12.98 15.17
CA GLN A 410 2.87 13.44 15.37
C GLN A 410 3.87 12.31 15.09
N MET A 411 5.03 12.69 14.55
CA MET A 411 6.20 11.81 14.43
C MET A 411 7.32 12.32 15.32
N LEU A 412 7.70 11.54 16.30
CA LEU A 412 8.72 11.97 17.28
C LEU A 412 8.43 13.37 17.85
N GLY A 413 7.15 13.69 18.14
CA GLY A 413 6.74 14.99 18.66
C GLY A 413 6.69 16.14 17.63
N VAL A 414 6.95 15.87 16.35
CA VAL A 414 6.77 16.81 15.25
C VAL A 414 5.40 16.58 14.62
N PRO A 415 4.56 17.63 14.48
CA PRO A 415 3.22 17.48 13.90
C PRO A 415 3.28 17.07 12.43
N ILE A 416 2.37 16.21 12.03
CA ILE A 416 2.17 15.81 10.62
C ILE A 416 0.99 16.59 10.07
N GLN A 417 1.22 17.37 9.03
CA GLN A 417 0.31 18.35 8.45
C GLN A 417 -0.10 17.98 7.01
N PRO A 418 -1.26 18.41 6.55
CA PRO A 418 -1.65 18.30 5.15
C PRO A 418 -0.83 19.26 4.27
N LEU A 419 -0.80 18.98 2.96
CA LEU A 419 -0.07 19.80 1.99
C LEU A 419 -0.53 21.26 1.97
N ALA A 420 -1.83 21.51 2.17
CA ALA A 420 -2.39 22.87 2.24
C ALA A 420 -1.79 23.72 3.36
N TRP A 421 -1.31 23.11 4.45
CA TRP A 421 -0.62 23.81 5.54
C TRP A 421 0.59 24.61 5.06
N MET A 422 1.25 24.16 4.00
CA MET A 422 2.45 24.83 3.47
C MET A 422 2.14 26.21 2.92
N SER A 423 0.99 26.42 2.31
CA SER A 423 0.59 27.71 1.73
C SER A 423 0.43 28.83 2.76
N GLU A 424 0.16 28.46 4.01
CA GLU A 424 -0.14 29.41 5.08
C GLU A 424 1.03 29.61 6.05
N GLN A 425 1.89 28.59 6.20
CA GLN A 425 2.82 28.52 7.33
C GLN A 425 4.30 28.48 6.94
N VAL A 426 4.63 28.32 5.66
CA VAL A 426 6.02 28.31 5.18
C VAL A 426 6.48 29.73 4.94
N GLU A 427 7.63 30.07 5.52
CA GLU A 427 8.25 31.38 5.47
C GLU A 427 9.44 31.42 4.48
N GLN A 428 9.91 32.59 4.11
CA GLN A 428 10.94 32.79 3.07
C GLN A 428 12.26 32.08 3.36
N ASP A 429 12.66 31.99 4.64
CA ASP A 429 13.93 31.38 5.06
C ASP A 429 13.83 29.93 5.47
N ASP A 430 12.63 29.31 5.35
CA ASP A 430 12.39 27.94 5.67
C ASP A 430 13.08 26.99 4.67
N VAL A 431 13.41 25.80 5.14
CA VAL A 431 13.98 24.74 4.31
C VAL A 431 13.02 23.55 4.26
N VAL A 432 12.58 23.20 3.06
CA VAL A 432 11.77 22.02 2.83
C VAL A 432 12.68 20.87 2.40
N ILE A 433 12.75 19.82 3.21
CA ILE A 433 13.55 18.62 2.91
C ILE A 433 12.62 17.53 2.41
N ILE A 434 12.82 17.09 1.18
CA ILE A 434 12.10 15.93 0.62
C ILE A 434 12.73 14.65 1.17
N SER A 435 11.95 13.85 1.92
CA SER A 435 12.40 12.63 2.58
C SER A 435 12.06 11.35 1.81
N SER A 436 11.81 11.45 0.51
CA SER A 436 11.45 10.30 -0.32
C SER A 436 12.58 9.28 -0.43
N GLU A 437 12.24 8.01 -0.29
CA GLU A 437 13.13 6.88 -0.56
C GLU A 437 13.17 6.53 -2.07
N ARG A 438 12.23 7.03 -2.88
CA ARG A 438 12.14 6.77 -4.31
C ARG A 438 12.79 7.89 -5.12
N ASP A 439 13.21 7.59 -6.34
CA ASP A 439 13.78 8.57 -7.28
C ASP A 439 12.67 9.31 -8.05
N HIS A 440 11.85 10.06 -7.34
CA HIS A 440 10.78 10.90 -7.89
C HIS A 440 10.70 12.28 -7.19
N GLU A 441 11.83 12.74 -6.67
CA GLU A 441 11.93 14.01 -5.96
C GLU A 441 11.48 15.19 -6.81
N HIS A 442 11.72 15.17 -8.11
CA HIS A 442 11.32 16.23 -9.04
C HIS A 442 9.78 16.42 -9.08
N TYR A 443 9.00 15.34 -8.98
CA TYR A 443 7.54 15.45 -8.88
C TYR A 443 7.10 16.05 -7.56
N ILE A 444 7.74 15.62 -6.46
CA ILE A 444 7.46 16.16 -5.13
C ILE A 444 7.86 17.63 -5.08
N GLU A 445 9.00 18.00 -5.62
CA GLU A 445 9.45 19.37 -5.68
C GLU A 445 8.47 20.25 -6.46
N ALA A 446 8.00 19.80 -7.62
CA ALA A 446 7.00 20.51 -8.41
C ALA A 446 5.70 20.71 -7.62
N LEU A 447 5.23 19.67 -6.92
CA LEU A 447 4.05 19.72 -6.06
C LEU A 447 4.24 20.71 -4.91
N VAL A 448 5.38 20.65 -4.23
CA VAL A 448 5.73 21.58 -3.14
C VAL A 448 5.73 23.02 -3.65
N ARG A 449 6.36 23.31 -4.79
CA ARG A 449 6.42 24.65 -5.38
C ARG A 449 5.04 25.23 -5.70
N GLN A 450 4.09 24.41 -6.10
CA GLN A 450 2.70 24.85 -6.36
C GLN A 450 1.97 25.33 -5.08
N HIS A 451 2.40 24.86 -3.91
CA HIS A 451 1.76 25.18 -2.63
C HIS A 451 2.55 26.19 -1.80
N LEU A 452 3.68 26.66 -2.29
CA LEU A 452 4.45 27.71 -1.62
C LEU A 452 4.00 29.09 -2.07
N THR A 453 3.65 29.94 -1.10
CA THR A 453 3.36 31.36 -1.31
C THR A 453 4.60 32.23 -1.14
N ALA A 454 5.61 31.73 -0.42
CA ALA A 454 6.90 32.36 -0.22
C ALA A 454 8.05 31.53 -0.80
N PRO A 455 9.13 32.13 -1.30
CA PRO A 455 10.29 31.39 -1.77
C PRO A 455 10.98 30.68 -0.59
N ALA A 456 10.94 29.35 -0.57
CA ALA A 456 11.66 28.51 0.38
C ALA A 456 12.71 27.67 -0.36
N ARG A 457 13.79 27.31 0.34
CA ARG A 457 14.77 26.36 -0.19
C ARG A 457 14.18 24.95 -0.15
N ILE A 458 14.08 24.30 -1.30
CA ILE A 458 13.69 22.89 -1.41
C ILE A 458 14.93 22.08 -1.72
N VAL A 459 15.14 20.97 -1.01
CA VAL A 459 16.31 20.09 -1.17
C VAL A 459 15.92 18.66 -0.83
N SER A 460 16.47 17.70 -1.56
CA SER A 460 16.35 16.29 -1.20
C SER A 460 17.33 15.91 -0.07
N TRP A 461 16.91 15.03 0.82
CA TRP A 461 17.84 14.47 1.81
C TRP A 461 19.04 13.78 1.14
N LYS A 462 18.84 13.23 -0.07
CA LYS A 462 19.91 12.62 -0.86
C LYS A 462 20.97 13.63 -1.28
N GLU A 463 20.57 14.81 -1.70
CA GLU A 463 21.49 15.92 -2.02
C GLU A 463 22.26 16.39 -0.80
N LEU A 464 21.61 16.43 0.37
CA LEU A 464 22.27 16.81 1.62
C LEU A 464 23.38 15.82 2.01
N THR A 465 23.28 14.56 1.65
CA THR A 465 24.33 13.56 1.91
C THR A 465 25.54 13.73 1.00
N GLU A 466 25.41 14.44 -0.13
CA GLU A 466 26.48 14.71 -1.09
C GLU A 466 27.24 16.01 -0.77
N SER A 467 26.66 16.84 0.07
CA SER A 467 27.33 18.07 0.51
C SER A 467 28.60 17.74 1.31
N PRO A 468 29.70 18.45 1.08
CA PRO A 468 31.02 18.15 1.66
C PRO A 468 31.06 18.21 3.18
#